data_6578f92638e435a2ec5e757a80d10ddc
#
_entry.id   6578f92638e435a2ec5e757a80d10ddc
#
_cell.length_a   1.000
_cell.length_b   1.000
_cell.length_c   1.000
_cell.angle_alpha   90.00
_cell.angle_beta   90.00
_cell.angle_gamma   90.00
#
_symmetry.space_group_name_H-M   'P 1'
#
loop_
_entity.id
_entity.type
_entity.pdbx_description
1 polymer ?
#
loop_
_entity_poly.entity_id
_entity_poly.type
_entity_poly.pdbx_seq_one_letter_code
_entity_poly.pdbx_strand_id
1 'polypeptide(L)'
;MKKAFVLAAAVLLGMGSMMAQNTFKGIVKYKIESTGTVSMNIPDEVANAEIKVDGDNLYTKSPIFLGGMGAECVLVNGLRTTSCMNLSQLLSYLRTNGSEFTYEGTGKIIVKNEADPKDFDSLDIKDTEPGHFYYEYVDGETKEIAGQTAYKMVRHSYDEEGVDHPMTMWYSKEIGPKINVLFSGIKGMPLQCTMDAGEGRALTYTAVEIVKGKVKEADFLLPDGYETLSDDALKELFEQLQEEIELLQGE
;
A
#
# COMPACT_ATOMS: atom_id res chain seq x y z
N MET A 1 -3.49 50.63 38.93
CA MET A 1 -2.75 50.13 37.79
C MET A 1 -2.21 48.72 38.07
N LYS A 2 -3.06 47.70 38.25
CA LYS A 2 -2.67 46.27 38.52
C LYS A 2 -3.72 45.25 38.01
N LYS A 3 -4.35 45.47 36.85
CA LYS A 3 -5.31 44.53 36.27
C LYS A 3 -5.14 44.28 34.74
N ALA A 4 -4.00 44.65 34.17
CA ALA A 4 -3.80 44.52 32.68
C ALA A 4 -2.74 43.46 32.30
N PHE A 5 -2.20 42.67 33.24
CA PHE A 5 -1.10 41.71 32.95
C PHE A 5 -1.49 40.22 32.99
N VAL A 6 -2.77 39.89 33.25
CA VAL A 6 -3.21 38.47 33.37
C VAL A 6 -3.89 37.99 32.09
N LEU A 7 -4.21 38.85 31.12
CA LEU A 7 -4.92 38.45 29.91
C LEU A 7 -4.00 38.08 28.70
N ALA A 8 -2.70 38.35 28.82
CA ALA A 8 -1.75 38.06 27.72
C ALA A 8 -1.12 36.65 27.79
N ALA A 9 -1.22 35.96 28.93
CA ALA A 9 -0.65 34.61 29.08
C ALA A 9 -1.61 33.48 28.68
N ALA A 10 -2.91 33.74 28.55
CA ALA A 10 -3.90 32.71 28.18
C ALA A 10 -4.09 32.52 26.66
N VAL A 11 -3.59 33.46 25.84
CA VAL A 11 -3.70 33.38 24.37
C VAL A 11 -2.55 32.59 23.74
N LEU A 12 -1.46 32.35 24.45
CA LEU A 12 -0.29 31.61 23.93
C LEU A 12 -0.37 30.09 24.22
N LEU A 13 -1.36 29.60 24.94
CA LEU A 13 -1.56 28.15 25.18
C LEU A 13 -2.66 27.53 24.29
N GLY A 14 -3.30 28.32 23.45
CA GLY A 14 -4.39 27.87 22.56
C GLY A 14 -3.97 27.59 21.11
N MET A 15 -2.71 27.77 20.73
CA MET A 15 -2.21 27.52 19.37
C MET A 15 -1.31 26.29 19.26
N GLY A 16 -1.45 25.31 20.13
CA GLY A 16 -0.57 24.13 20.24
C GLY A 16 -1.10 22.84 19.66
N SER A 17 -2.17 22.83 18.88
CA SER A 17 -2.50 21.68 18.03
C SER A 17 -2.39 22.06 16.53
N MET A 18 -1.26 22.60 16.14
CA MET A 18 -0.77 22.39 14.78
C MET A 18 -0.61 20.87 14.67
N MET A 19 -1.46 20.23 13.91
CA MET A 19 -1.33 18.83 13.55
C MET A 19 0.13 18.61 13.15
N ALA A 20 0.86 17.82 13.96
CA ALA A 20 2.21 17.45 13.61
C ALA A 20 2.13 16.80 12.24
N GLN A 21 2.60 17.52 11.21
CA GLN A 21 2.81 16.95 9.90
C GLN A 21 3.68 15.73 10.13
N ASN A 22 3.31 14.58 9.59
CA ASN A 22 4.13 13.39 9.70
C ASN A 22 5.48 13.71 9.04
N THR A 23 6.50 13.91 9.87
CA THR A 23 7.84 14.34 9.43
C THR A 23 8.79 13.16 9.30
N PHE A 24 8.29 11.93 9.40
CA PHE A 24 9.15 10.77 9.26
C PHE A 24 9.78 10.74 7.87
N LYS A 25 11.10 10.60 7.86
CA LYS A 25 11.91 10.43 6.67
C LYS A 25 12.85 9.25 6.88
N GLY A 26 12.79 8.25 6.00
CA GLY A 26 13.60 7.05 6.19
C GLY A 26 13.20 5.87 5.32
N ILE A 27 13.67 4.69 5.71
CA ILE A 27 13.45 3.43 5.02
C ILE A 27 12.89 2.44 6.03
N VAL A 28 11.79 1.76 5.65
CA VAL A 28 11.26 0.61 6.38
C VAL A 28 11.59 -0.64 5.60
N LYS A 29 12.36 -1.55 6.21
CA LYS A 29 12.72 -2.84 5.61
C LYS A 29 11.90 -3.95 6.22
N TYR A 30 11.39 -4.82 5.38
CA TYR A 30 10.54 -5.94 5.77
C TYR A 30 11.19 -7.27 5.43
N LYS A 31 10.92 -8.25 6.27
CA LYS A 31 11.10 -9.67 5.98
C LYS A 31 9.74 -10.30 5.71
N ILE A 32 9.70 -11.16 4.69
CA ILE A 32 8.50 -11.85 4.26
C ILE A 32 8.72 -13.34 4.50
N GLU A 33 7.78 -13.97 5.20
CA GLU A 33 7.86 -15.37 5.60
C GLU A 33 6.55 -16.10 5.29
N SER A 34 6.67 -17.37 4.91
CA SER A 34 5.51 -18.26 4.83
C SER A 34 5.11 -18.71 6.24
N THR A 35 3.87 -18.43 6.63
CA THR A 35 3.37 -18.68 8.00
C THR A 35 2.09 -19.51 8.04
N GLY A 36 1.55 -19.91 6.88
CA GLY A 36 0.39 -20.81 6.79
C GLY A 36 0.71 -22.26 7.18
N THR A 37 -0.32 -23.09 7.23
CA THR A 37 -0.19 -24.55 7.45
C THR A 37 0.47 -25.25 6.26
N VAL A 38 0.37 -24.67 5.07
CA VAL A 38 1.05 -25.09 3.85
C VAL A 38 2.19 -24.10 3.56
N SER A 39 3.42 -24.61 3.59
CA SER A 39 4.60 -23.77 3.33
C SER A 39 4.69 -23.37 1.87
N MET A 40 5.02 -22.10 1.63
CA MET A 40 5.36 -21.56 0.33
C MET A 40 6.87 -21.35 0.23
N ASN A 41 7.44 -21.69 -0.93
CA ASN A 41 8.81 -21.31 -1.22
C ASN A 41 8.83 -19.82 -1.66
N ILE A 42 9.44 -18.97 -0.84
CA ILE A 42 9.60 -17.55 -1.12
C ILE A 42 11.00 -17.35 -1.68
N PRO A 43 11.16 -16.92 -2.94
CA PRO A 43 12.46 -16.60 -3.49
C PRO A 43 13.17 -15.50 -2.68
N ASP A 44 14.48 -15.55 -2.57
CA ASP A 44 15.27 -14.58 -1.78
C ASP A 44 15.04 -13.13 -2.24
N GLU A 45 14.79 -12.92 -3.53
CA GLU A 45 14.51 -11.60 -4.12
C GLU A 45 13.18 -11.01 -3.63
N VAL A 46 12.25 -11.89 -3.19
CA VAL A 46 10.93 -11.50 -2.67
C VAL A 46 10.91 -11.50 -1.15
N ALA A 47 11.77 -12.30 -0.52
CA ALA A 47 11.81 -12.47 0.94
C ALA A 47 12.14 -11.17 1.70
N ASN A 48 12.67 -10.16 1.00
CA ASN A 48 13.02 -8.87 1.57
C ASN A 48 12.35 -7.75 0.77
N ALA A 49 11.69 -6.84 1.48
CA ALA A 49 11.01 -5.70 0.89
C ALA A 49 11.50 -4.40 1.53
N GLU A 50 11.42 -3.31 0.78
CA GLU A 50 11.82 -1.99 1.24
C GLU A 50 10.79 -0.94 0.81
N ILE A 51 10.39 -0.07 1.76
CA ILE A 51 9.61 1.12 1.48
C ILE A 51 10.39 2.33 1.93
N LYS A 52 10.69 3.25 0.99
CA LYS A 52 11.22 4.58 1.28
C LYS A 52 10.08 5.51 1.62
N VAL A 53 10.27 6.33 2.65
CA VAL A 53 9.26 7.22 3.21
C VAL A 53 9.84 8.63 3.34
N ASP A 54 9.11 9.65 2.87
CA ASP A 54 9.37 11.07 3.14
C ASP A 54 8.02 11.77 3.38
N GLY A 55 7.57 11.80 4.63
CA GLY A 55 6.24 12.28 4.98
C GLY A 55 5.13 11.46 4.31
N ASP A 56 4.38 12.11 3.42
CA ASP A 56 3.28 11.48 2.66
C ASP A 56 3.75 10.83 1.34
N ASN A 57 5.06 10.86 1.06
CA ASN A 57 5.63 10.20 -0.12
C ASN A 57 6.15 8.83 0.24
N LEU A 58 5.78 7.82 -0.56
CA LEU A 58 6.26 6.44 -0.45
C LEU A 58 6.83 5.98 -1.78
N TYR A 59 7.86 5.16 -1.73
CA TYR A 59 8.40 4.48 -2.91
C TYR A 59 8.80 3.05 -2.58
N THR A 60 8.39 2.11 -3.41
CA THR A 60 8.77 0.69 -3.28
C THR A 60 8.96 0.03 -4.64
N LYS A 61 9.87 -0.96 -4.68
CA LYS A 61 10.06 -1.91 -5.79
C LYS A 61 9.70 -3.34 -5.38
N SER A 62 9.08 -3.51 -4.21
CA SER A 62 8.77 -4.85 -3.70
C SER A 62 7.51 -5.43 -4.34
N PRO A 63 7.60 -6.59 -5.00
CA PRO A 63 6.45 -7.25 -5.63
C PRO A 63 5.28 -7.50 -4.69
N ILE A 64 5.54 -7.76 -3.41
CA ILE A 64 4.48 -8.06 -2.43
C ILE A 64 3.53 -6.87 -2.20
N PHE A 65 4.05 -5.64 -2.27
CA PHE A 65 3.24 -4.44 -2.11
C PHE A 65 2.65 -3.93 -3.43
N LEU A 66 2.95 -4.61 -4.55
CA LEU A 66 2.57 -4.21 -5.89
C LEU A 66 1.40 -5.02 -6.46
N GLY A 67 0.81 -5.91 -5.68
CA GLY A 67 -0.35 -6.72 -6.08
C GLY A 67 -0.08 -7.76 -7.17
N GLY A 68 1.20 -8.03 -7.50
CA GLY A 68 1.59 -9.10 -8.43
C GLY A 68 1.25 -8.87 -9.91
N MET A 69 0.68 -7.74 -10.30
CA MET A 69 0.22 -7.47 -11.66
C MET A 69 1.29 -6.83 -12.57
N GLY A 70 2.53 -7.30 -12.48
CA GLY A 70 3.61 -6.80 -13.35
C GLY A 70 4.14 -5.41 -12.98
N ALA A 71 3.74 -4.84 -11.85
CA ALA A 71 4.28 -3.58 -11.39
C ALA A 71 5.73 -3.78 -10.91
N GLU A 72 6.67 -3.00 -11.45
CA GLU A 72 8.09 -3.02 -11.10
C GLU A 72 8.40 -2.01 -9.98
N CYS A 73 7.62 -0.94 -9.87
CA CYS A 73 7.69 -0.01 -8.74
C CYS A 73 6.39 0.79 -8.58
N VAL A 74 6.18 1.31 -7.38
CA VAL A 74 5.11 2.27 -7.08
C VAL A 74 5.70 3.48 -6.36
N LEU A 75 5.32 4.65 -6.83
CA LEU A 75 5.52 5.94 -6.18
C LEU A 75 4.16 6.46 -5.70
N VAL A 76 4.06 6.76 -4.43
CA VAL A 76 2.92 7.48 -3.83
C VAL A 76 3.34 8.90 -3.51
N ASN A 77 2.51 9.87 -3.85
CA ASN A 77 2.67 11.27 -3.49
C ASN A 77 1.32 11.79 -2.96
N GLY A 78 1.17 11.77 -1.65
CA GLY A 78 -0.11 12.02 -1.00
C GLY A 78 -1.15 10.98 -1.39
N LEU A 79 -2.20 11.37 -2.11
CA LEU A 79 -3.27 10.49 -2.59
C LEU A 79 -3.04 9.99 -4.02
N ARG A 80 -1.97 10.43 -4.69
CA ARG A 80 -1.62 9.99 -6.03
C ARG A 80 -0.70 8.78 -5.97
N THR A 81 -1.07 7.76 -6.72
CA THR A 81 -0.25 6.58 -6.95
C THR A 81 0.23 6.56 -8.38
N THR A 82 1.52 6.33 -8.60
CA THR A 82 2.10 6.13 -9.93
C THR A 82 2.81 4.78 -9.95
N SER A 83 2.29 3.84 -10.71
CA SER A 83 2.83 2.49 -10.86
C SER A 83 3.55 2.36 -12.20
N CYS A 84 4.77 1.84 -12.19
CA CYS A 84 5.49 1.40 -13.39
C CYS A 84 5.21 -0.08 -13.62
N MET A 85 4.48 -0.40 -14.66
CA MET A 85 4.07 -1.76 -14.98
C MET A 85 4.84 -2.30 -16.19
N ASN A 86 5.25 -3.57 -16.12
CA ASN A 86 5.87 -4.29 -17.22
C ASN A 86 4.94 -5.45 -17.64
N LEU A 87 4.27 -5.28 -18.76
CA LEU A 87 3.33 -6.24 -19.31
C LEU A 87 3.99 -7.36 -20.12
N SER A 88 5.32 -7.35 -20.29
CA SER A 88 6.02 -8.27 -21.19
C SER A 88 5.76 -9.74 -20.87
N GLN A 89 5.65 -10.10 -19.58
CA GLN A 89 5.35 -11.47 -19.18
C GLN A 89 3.91 -11.85 -19.51
N LEU A 90 2.95 -10.97 -19.23
CA LEU A 90 1.54 -11.16 -19.57
C LEU A 90 1.35 -11.29 -21.09
N LEU A 91 1.93 -10.39 -21.87
CA LEU A 91 1.88 -10.42 -23.33
C LEU A 91 2.51 -11.71 -23.88
N SER A 92 3.59 -12.18 -23.28
CA SER A 92 4.21 -13.45 -23.64
C SER A 92 3.32 -14.64 -23.31
N TYR A 93 2.68 -14.62 -22.14
CA TYR A 93 1.72 -15.66 -21.72
C TYR A 93 0.53 -15.73 -22.68
N LEU A 94 -0.12 -14.61 -23.00
CA LEU A 94 -1.24 -14.54 -23.93
C LEU A 94 -0.86 -15.15 -25.28
N ARG A 95 0.28 -14.73 -25.87
CA ARG A 95 0.78 -15.23 -27.14
C ARG A 95 1.05 -16.74 -27.11
N THR A 96 1.64 -17.24 -26.03
CA THR A 96 1.96 -18.67 -25.90
C THR A 96 0.69 -19.54 -25.82
N ASN A 97 -0.39 -18.99 -25.28
CA ASN A 97 -1.67 -19.67 -25.15
C ASN A 97 -2.65 -19.38 -26.31
N GLY A 98 -2.15 -18.86 -27.42
CA GLY A 98 -2.92 -18.76 -28.68
C GLY A 98 -3.69 -17.46 -28.86
N SER A 99 -3.53 -16.46 -27.99
CA SER A 99 -4.11 -15.15 -28.22
C SER A 99 -3.47 -14.46 -29.42
N GLU A 100 -4.30 -13.85 -30.27
CA GLU A 100 -3.87 -13.00 -31.37
C GLU A 100 -3.63 -11.54 -30.99
N PHE A 101 -3.82 -11.23 -29.68
CA PHE A 101 -3.63 -9.88 -29.17
C PHE A 101 -2.20 -9.39 -29.39
N THR A 102 -2.07 -8.20 -29.95
CA THR A 102 -0.80 -7.52 -30.19
C THR A 102 -0.82 -6.13 -29.55
N TYR A 103 0.24 -5.81 -28.83
CA TYR A 103 0.47 -4.47 -28.29
C TYR A 103 1.65 -3.83 -29.03
N GLU A 104 1.42 -2.67 -29.66
CA GLU A 104 2.44 -2.00 -30.47
C GLU A 104 3.47 -1.20 -29.64
N GLY A 105 3.22 -1.01 -28.33
CA GLY A 105 4.11 -0.30 -27.42
C GLY A 105 5.25 -1.16 -26.86
N THR A 106 6.02 -0.59 -25.96
CA THR A 106 7.15 -1.28 -25.28
C THR A 106 6.67 -2.34 -24.29
N GLY A 107 5.41 -2.32 -23.89
CA GLY A 107 4.85 -3.11 -22.79
C GLY A 107 5.27 -2.61 -21.41
N LYS A 108 6.01 -1.50 -21.34
CA LYS A 108 6.37 -0.81 -20.09
C LYS A 108 5.57 0.47 -19.99
N ILE A 109 4.59 0.50 -19.11
CA ILE A 109 3.62 1.60 -19.00
C ILE A 109 3.61 2.23 -17.61
N ILE A 110 3.23 3.51 -17.57
CA ILE A 110 2.95 4.24 -16.34
C ILE A 110 1.44 4.29 -16.14
N VAL A 111 0.98 3.76 -15.02
CA VAL A 111 -0.42 3.86 -14.56
C VAL A 111 -0.49 4.86 -13.42
N LYS A 112 -1.34 5.87 -13.56
CA LYS A 112 -1.57 6.90 -12.54
C LYS A 112 -2.98 6.74 -12.00
N ASN A 113 -3.11 6.83 -10.68
CA ASN A 113 -4.39 6.85 -9.99
C ASN A 113 -4.37 7.93 -8.91
N GLU A 114 -5.47 8.63 -8.75
CA GLU A 114 -5.67 9.60 -7.68
C GLU A 114 -6.92 9.22 -6.89
N ALA A 115 -6.73 8.90 -5.62
CA ALA A 115 -7.82 8.51 -4.74
C ALA A 115 -8.58 9.76 -4.24
N ASP A 116 -9.90 9.66 -4.12
CA ASP A 116 -10.69 10.70 -3.42
C ASP A 116 -10.48 10.53 -1.91
N PRO A 117 -10.12 11.59 -1.16
CA PRO A 117 -10.05 11.52 0.30
C PRO A 117 -11.30 10.95 0.96
N LYS A 118 -12.47 11.16 0.36
CA LYS A 118 -13.77 10.67 0.86
C LYS A 118 -13.87 9.15 0.87
N ASP A 119 -13.14 8.47 -0.02
CA ASP A 119 -13.11 6.99 -0.06
C ASP A 119 -12.57 6.39 1.25
N PHE A 120 -11.88 7.22 2.05
CA PHE A 120 -11.26 6.80 3.31
C PHE A 120 -11.97 7.30 4.57
N ASP A 121 -12.99 8.15 4.42
CA ASP A 121 -13.68 8.78 5.57
C ASP A 121 -14.48 7.77 6.42
N SER A 122 -14.92 6.66 5.81
CA SER A 122 -15.75 5.63 6.45
C SER A 122 -15.00 4.34 6.79
N LEU A 123 -13.69 4.24 6.51
CA LEU A 123 -12.94 3.00 6.72
C LEU A 123 -12.80 2.56 8.19
N ASP A 124 -13.12 3.40 9.16
CA ASP A 124 -13.21 3.08 10.58
C ASP A 124 -14.66 2.92 11.08
N ILE A 125 -15.62 2.95 10.15
CA ILE A 125 -17.04 2.68 10.42
C ILE A 125 -17.32 1.23 10.01
N LYS A 126 -17.94 0.48 10.94
CA LYS A 126 -18.29 -0.92 10.67
C LYS A 126 -19.21 -1.02 9.45
N ASP A 127 -18.72 -1.72 8.44
CA ASP A 127 -19.44 -2.07 7.22
C ASP A 127 -19.34 -3.59 7.01
N THR A 128 -20.47 -4.25 6.85
CA THR A 128 -20.58 -5.71 6.69
C THR A 128 -21.14 -6.12 5.34
N GLU A 129 -21.21 -5.18 4.40
CA GLU A 129 -21.65 -5.49 3.03
C GLU A 129 -20.58 -6.31 2.30
N PRO A 130 -20.97 -7.32 1.51
CA PRO A 130 -20.04 -8.11 0.71
C PRO A 130 -19.17 -7.25 -0.21
N GLY A 131 -17.87 -7.56 -0.24
CA GLY A 131 -16.88 -6.81 -1.02
C GLY A 131 -16.38 -5.53 -0.32
N HIS A 132 -16.99 -5.11 0.78
CA HIS A 132 -16.55 -3.98 1.58
C HIS A 132 -15.58 -4.42 2.68
N PHE A 133 -14.85 -3.47 3.24
CA PHE A 133 -13.98 -3.68 4.39
C PHE A 133 -13.94 -2.43 5.27
N TYR A 134 -13.62 -2.63 6.56
CA TYR A 134 -13.35 -1.55 7.50
C TYR A 134 -12.20 -1.90 8.44
N TYR A 135 -11.68 -0.91 9.15
CA TYR A 135 -10.60 -1.06 10.14
C TYR A 135 -11.12 -0.84 11.55
N GLU A 136 -10.91 -1.82 12.42
CA GLU A 136 -11.06 -1.68 13.85
C GLU A 136 -9.69 -1.36 14.47
N TYR A 137 -9.55 -0.15 15.02
CA TYR A 137 -8.36 0.26 15.75
C TYR A 137 -8.49 -0.15 17.22
N VAL A 138 -7.67 -1.11 17.67
CA VAL A 138 -7.78 -1.70 19.02
C VAL A 138 -7.02 -0.85 20.02
N ASP A 139 -7.76 -0.26 20.97
CA ASP A 139 -7.16 0.58 21.99
C ASP A 139 -6.37 -0.23 23.02
N GLY A 140 -5.22 0.31 23.44
CA GLY A 140 -4.40 -0.23 24.54
C GLY A 140 -3.52 -1.44 24.14
N GLU A 141 -3.73 -2.06 22.99
CA GLU A 141 -2.87 -3.14 22.52
C GLU A 141 -1.70 -2.59 21.71
N THR A 142 -0.50 -2.75 22.26
CA THR A 142 0.74 -2.31 21.63
C THR A 142 1.82 -3.37 21.76
N LYS A 143 2.79 -3.37 20.85
CA LYS A 143 4.04 -4.11 20.94
C LYS A 143 5.18 -3.34 20.28
N GLU A 144 6.42 -3.76 20.49
CA GLU A 144 7.57 -3.20 19.80
C GLU A 144 7.89 -4.00 18.54
N ILE A 145 8.05 -3.33 17.40
CA ILE A 145 8.51 -3.90 16.12
C ILE A 145 9.57 -2.99 15.55
N ALA A 146 10.76 -3.53 15.26
CA ALA A 146 11.90 -2.79 14.72
C ALA A 146 12.23 -1.50 15.51
N GLY A 147 12.10 -1.53 16.86
CA GLY A 147 12.36 -0.39 17.72
C GLY A 147 11.29 0.72 17.67
N GLN A 148 10.10 0.42 17.18
CA GLN A 148 8.97 1.35 17.15
C GLN A 148 7.76 0.75 17.85
N THR A 149 7.00 1.59 18.54
CA THR A 149 5.70 1.19 19.08
C THR A 149 4.74 0.91 17.93
N ALA A 150 4.26 -0.31 17.86
CA ALA A 150 3.22 -0.74 16.93
C ALA A 150 1.89 -0.89 17.66
N TYR A 151 0.83 -0.38 17.06
CA TYR A 151 -0.55 -0.43 17.54
C TYR A 151 -1.30 -1.49 16.78
N LYS A 152 -2.18 -2.21 17.48
CA LYS A 152 -3.00 -3.25 16.86
C LYS A 152 -4.18 -2.64 16.11
N MET A 153 -4.48 -3.20 14.95
CA MET A 153 -5.71 -2.99 14.21
C MET A 153 -6.16 -4.29 13.59
N VAL A 154 -7.44 -4.39 13.28
CA VAL A 154 -8.01 -5.51 12.53
C VAL A 154 -8.70 -4.96 11.29
N ARG A 155 -8.37 -5.50 10.12
CA ARG A 155 -9.14 -5.28 8.92
C ARG A 155 -10.19 -6.37 8.84
N HIS A 156 -11.45 -5.98 8.82
CA HIS A 156 -12.58 -6.86 8.58
C HIS A 156 -12.98 -6.77 7.10
N SER A 157 -13.21 -7.90 6.46
CA SER A 157 -13.75 -7.97 5.10
C SER A 157 -14.74 -9.11 5.01
N TYR A 158 -15.84 -8.91 4.30
CA TYR A 158 -16.93 -9.87 4.21
C TYR A 158 -17.01 -10.45 2.80
N ASP A 159 -17.15 -11.77 2.71
CA ASP A 159 -17.42 -12.47 1.44
C ASP A 159 -18.90 -12.39 1.05
N GLU A 160 -19.26 -13.00 -0.08
CA GLU A 160 -20.62 -13.02 -0.60
C GLU A 160 -21.59 -13.75 0.31
N GLU A 161 -21.12 -14.69 1.14
CA GLU A 161 -21.88 -15.42 2.15
C GLU A 161 -22.03 -14.63 3.46
N GLY A 162 -21.39 -13.46 3.58
CA GLY A 162 -21.40 -12.61 4.76
C GLY A 162 -20.47 -13.10 5.88
N VAL A 163 -19.51 -13.95 5.56
CA VAL A 163 -18.50 -14.43 6.51
C VAL A 163 -17.40 -13.39 6.65
N ASP A 164 -17.07 -13.04 7.90
CA ASP A 164 -15.96 -12.13 8.21
C ASP A 164 -14.61 -12.84 8.07
N HIS A 165 -13.69 -12.19 7.36
CA HIS A 165 -12.29 -12.62 7.20
C HIS A 165 -11.35 -11.62 7.88
N PRO A 166 -11.24 -11.65 9.23
CA PRO A 166 -10.47 -10.68 9.98
C PRO A 166 -8.97 -10.85 9.76
N MET A 167 -8.27 -9.76 9.45
CA MET A 167 -6.82 -9.72 9.30
C MET A 167 -6.21 -8.81 10.37
N THR A 168 -5.45 -9.40 11.31
CA THR A 168 -4.73 -8.64 12.32
C THR A 168 -3.49 -7.97 11.73
N MET A 169 -3.37 -6.68 11.96
CA MET A 169 -2.25 -5.85 11.54
C MET A 169 -1.67 -5.09 12.73
N TRP A 170 -0.39 -4.77 12.63
CA TRP A 170 0.30 -3.89 13.56
C TRP A 170 0.91 -2.73 12.79
N TYR A 171 0.59 -1.51 13.18
CA TYR A 171 0.98 -0.32 12.43
C TYR A 171 1.61 0.74 13.34
N SER A 172 2.41 1.63 12.75
CA SER A 172 2.93 2.82 13.41
C SER A 172 2.15 4.05 12.97
N LYS A 173 1.70 4.85 13.94
CA LYS A 173 1.09 6.18 13.72
C LYS A 173 2.13 7.24 13.38
N GLU A 174 3.40 6.98 13.69
CA GLU A 174 4.51 7.94 13.60
C GLU A 174 5.26 7.83 12.25
N ILE A 175 4.99 6.78 11.49
CA ILE A 175 5.65 6.50 10.21
C ILE A 175 4.61 6.48 9.11
N GLY A 176 4.96 7.05 7.95
CA GLY A 176 4.12 7.05 6.75
C GLY A 176 3.04 8.13 6.74
N PRO A 177 2.23 8.16 5.70
CA PRO A 177 1.19 9.15 5.51
C PRO A 177 0.02 8.98 6.46
N LYS A 178 -0.78 10.05 6.63
CA LYS A 178 -2.04 10.00 7.40
C LYS A 178 -3.05 9.06 6.76
N ILE A 179 -3.08 9.02 5.44
CA ILE A 179 -3.87 8.10 4.62
C ILE A 179 -2.89 7.36 3.73
N ASN A 180 -2.69 6.09 3.99
CA ASN A 180 -1.72 5.29 3.26
C ASN A 180 -2.40 4.55 2.11
N VAL A 181 -2.46 5.15 0.95
CA VAL A 181 -3.10 4.58 -0.24
C VAL A 181 -2.43 3.29 -0.73
N LEU A 182 -1.14 3.10 -0.45
CA LEU A 182 -0.43 1.85 -0.76
C LEU A 182 -0.98 0.66 0.05
N PHE A 183 -1.57 0.94 1.21
CA PHE A 183 -2.15 -0.06 2.11
C PHE A 183 -3.65 0.24 2.36
N SER A 184 -4.38 0.55 1.30
CA SER A 184 -5.84 0.71 1.31
C SER A 184 -6.34 1.71 2.36
N GLY A 185 -5.62 2.80 2.57
CA GLY A 185 -6.09 3.93 3.39
C GLY A 185 -5.83 3.82 4.90
N ILE A 186 -5.04 2.87 5.39
CA ILE A 186 -4.71 2.83 6.82
C ILE A 186 -4.02 4.13 7.28
N LYS A 187 -4.21 4.48 8.55
CA LYS A 187 -3.64 5.68 9.17
C LYS A 187 -2.21 5.40 9.66
N GLY A 188 -1.21 5.48 8.78
CA GLY A 188 0.21 5.24 9.10
C GLY A 188 0.84 4.12 8.28
N MET A 189 1.86 3.47 8.84
CA MET A 189 2.63 2.42 8.17
C MET A 189 2.41 1.06 8.84
N PRO A 190 1.97 0.01 8.12
CA PRO A 190 1.93 -1.33 8.67
C PRO A 190 3.35 -1.81 8.96
N LEU A 191 3.58 -2.30 10.17
CA LEU A 191 4.86 -2.88 10.60
C LEU A 191 4.82 -4.41 10.62
N GLN A 192 3.62 -4.99 10.73
CA GLN A 192 3.42 -6.43 10.57
C GLN A 192 1.99 -6.70 10.08
N CYS A 193 1.87 -7.61 9.12
CA CYS A 193 0.58 -8.09 8.63
C CYS A 193 0.74 -9.50 8.09
N THR A 194 -0.28 -10.33 8.27
CA THR A 194 -0.37 -11.65 7.65
C THR A 194 -1.46 -11.63 6.59
N MET A 195 -1.10 -11.97 5.36
CA MET A 195 -2.03 -12.11 4.23
C MET A 195 -2.33 -13.59 4.01
N ASP A 196 -3.60 -13.94 3.95
CA ASP A 196 -4.04 -15.25 3.51
C ASP A 196 -3.84 -15.37 1.98
N ALA A 197 -3.18 -16.44 1.56
CA ALA A 197 -2.97 -16.77 0.16
C ALA A 197 -3.82 -17.99 -0.29
N GLY A 198 -4.81 -18.36 0.51
CA GLY A 198 -5.72 -19.47 0.25
C GLY A 198 -5.09 -20.85 0.48
N GLU A 199 -5.94 -21.89 0.59
CA GLU A 199 -5.52 -23.28 0.75
C GLU A 199 -4.56 -23.53 1.93
N GLY A 200 -4.71 -22.78 3.02
CA GLY A 200 -3.83 -22.87 4.20
C GLY A 200 -2.45 -22.23 4.01
N ARG A 201 -2.24 -21.51 2.93
CA ARG A 201 -1.03 -20.73 2.67
C ARG A 201 -1.20 -19.31 3.21
N ALA A 202 -0.19 -18.76 3.85
CA ALA A 202 -0.18 -17.39 4.30
C ALA A 202 1.22 -16.77 4.19
N LEU A 203 1.28 -15.48 3.96
CA LEU A 203 2.48 -14.68 3.96
C LEU A 203 2.41 -13.66 5.10
N THR A 204 3.43 -13.65 5.95
CA THR A 204 3.61 -12.60 6.94
C THR A 204 4.77 -11.70 6.54
N TYR A 205 4.51 -10.43 6.38
CA TYR A 205 5.57 -9.43 6.31
C TYR A 205 5.71 -8.73 7.65
N THR A 206 6.96 -8.58 8.10
CA THR A 206 7.30 -7.93 9.36
C THR A 206 8.42 -6.93 9.13
N ALA A 207 8.25 -5.69 9.59
CA ALA A 207 9.33 -4.70 9.60
C ALA A 207 10.45 -5.19 10.52
N VAL A 208 11.67 -5.29 9.97
CA VAL A 208 12.85 -5.77 10.69
C VAL A 208 13.84 -4.65 10.98
N GLU A 209 13.81 -3.58 10.20
CA GLU A 209 14.69 -2.43 10.38
C GLU A 209 13.98 -1.15 9.92
N ILE A 210 14.15 -0.07 10.70
CA ILE A 210 13.68 1.28 10.37
C ILE A 210 14.87 2.22 10.42
N VAL A 211 15.29 2.69 9.24
CA VAL A 211 16.48 3.55 9.07
C VAL A 211 16.04 4.99 8.88
N LYS A 212 16.26 5.85 9.88
CA LYS A 212 15.87 7.27 9.82
C LYS A 212 16.87 8.10 8.98
N GLY A 213 16.35 9.06 8.23
CA GLY A 213 17.13 10.16 7.63
C GLY A 213 17.98 9.81 6.41
N LYS A 214 17.87 8.62 5.81
CA LYS A 214 18.73 8.18 4.71
C LYS A 214 18.14 8.28 3.31
N VAL A 215 16.95 8.88 3.14
CA VAL A 215 16.33 9.05 1.82
C VAL A 215 16.59 10.46 1.27
N LYS A 216 16.70 10.56 -0.04
CA LYS A 216 16.91 11.80 -0.81
C LYS A 216 15.78 11.94 -1.82
N GLU A 217 15.54 13.12 -2.34
CA GLU A 217 14.55 13.38 -3.40
C GLU A 217 14.76 12.45 -4.62
N ALA A 218 16.01 12.20 -5.01
CA ALA A 218 16.34 11.28 -6.08
C ALA A 218 15.93 9.82 -5.83
N ASP A 219 15.63 9.44 -4.60
CA ASP A 219 15.15 8.09 -4.24
C ASP A 219 13.67 7.88 -4.60
N PHE A 220 12.96 8.94 -4.95
CA PHE A 220 11.53 8.93 -5.33
C PHE A 220 11.32 9.19 -6.83
N LEU A 221 12.36 8.98 -7.64
CA LEU A 221 12.23 9.07 -9.08
C LEU A 221 11.80 7.74 -9.68
N LEU A 222 10.89 7.84 -10.65
CA LEU A 222 10.50 6.67 -11.45
C LEU A 222 11.64 6.27 -12.37
N PRO A 223 11.81 4.99 -12.69
CA PRO A 223 12.80 4.53 -13.66
C PRO A 223 12.44 5.01 -15.07
N ASP A 224 13.45 5.18 -15.91
CA ASP A 224 13.31 5.55 -17.30
C ASP A 224 12.75 4.38 -18.15
N GLY A 225 12.26 4.71 -19.34
CA GLY A 225 11.85 3.72 -20.35
C GLY A 225 10.42 3.21 -20.24
N TYR A 226 9.60 3.88 -19.42
CA TYR A 226 8.16 3.64 -19.36
C TYR A 226 7.41 4.68 -20.17
N GLU A 227 6.42 4.25 -20.95
CA GLU A 227 5.53 5.11 -21.70
C GLU A 227 4.33 5.55 -20.88
N THR A 228 3.86 6.76 -21.11
CA THR A 228 2.61 7.26 -20.51
C THR A 228 1.56 7.22 -21.61
N LEU A 229 0.51 6.43 -21.40
CA LEU A 229 -0.67 6.39 -22.26
C LEU A 229 -1.67 7.46 -21.82
N SER A 230 -2.57 7.86 -22.73
CA SER A 230 -3.76 8.61 -22.33
C SER A 230 -4.70 7.70 -21.51
N ASP A 231 -5.59 8.31 -20.70
CA ASP A 231 -6.53 7.54 -19.87
C ASP A 231 -7.42 6.63 -20.74
N ASP A 232 -7.85 7.11 -21.91
CA ASP A 232 -8.64 6.31 -22.85
C ASP A 232 -7.85 5.12 -23.41
N ALA A 233 -6.59 5.34 -23.84
CA ALA A 233 -5.74 4.28 -24.35
C ALA A 233 -5.36 3.24 -23.25
N LEU A 234 -5.20 3.70 -22.02
CA LEU A 234 -4.95 2.82 -20.88
C LEU A 234 -6.17 1.96 -20.57
N LYS A 235 -7.35 2.55 -20.58
CA LYS A 235 -8.62 1.85 -20.36
C LYS A 235 -8.85 0.79 -21.45
N GLU A 236 -8.71 1.18 -22.71
CA GLU A 236 -8.85 0.28 -23.86
C GLU A 236 -7.87 -0.91 -23.76
N LEU A 237 -6.60 -0.64 -23.40
CA LEU A 237 -5.60 -1.68 -23.23
C LEU A 237 -6.00 -2.68 -22.14
N PHE A 238 -6.45 -2.22 -20.98
CA PHE A 238 -6.83 -3.12 -19.89
C PHE A 238 -8.12 -3.88 -20.18
N GLU A 239 -9.10 -3.27 -20.84
CA GLU A 239 -10.32 -3.96 -21.30
C GLU A 239 -9.96 -5.09 -22.27
N GLN A 240 -9.11 -4.85 -23.26
CA GLN A 240 -8.67 -5.86 -24.20
C GLN A 240 -7.88 -6.99 -23.53
N LEU A 241 -6.96 -6.65 -22.59
CA LEU A 241 -6.20 -7.66 -21.85
C LEU A 241 -7.10 -8.53 -20.99
N GLN A 242 -8.13 -7.95 -20.38
CA GLN A 242 -9.10 -8.70 -19.58
C GLN A 242 -9.92 -9.65 -20.46
N GLU A 243 -10.44 -9.19 -21.60
CA GLU A 243 -11.18 -10.03 -22.55
C GLU A 243 -10.35 -11.23 -23.02
N GLU A 244 -9.06 -11.01 -23.34
CA GLU A 244 -8.16 -12.09 -23.77
C GLU A 244 -7.89 -13.12 -22.66
N ILE A 245 -7.75 -12.67 -21.42
CA ILE A 245 -7.57 -13.56 -20.26
C ILE A 245 -8.83 -14.40 -20.04
N GLU A 246 -10.01 -13.78 -20.11
CA GLU A 246 -11.30 -14.48 -19.94
C GLU A 246 -11.52 -15.52 -21.02
N LEU A 247 -11.18 -15.22 -22.27
CA LEU A 247 -11.25 -16.17 -23.38
C LEU A 247 -10.36 -17.40 -23.15
N LEU A 248 -9.14 -17.21 -22.64
CA LEU A 248 -8.21 -18.30 -22.35
C LEU A 248 -8.59 -19.13 -21.11
N GLN A 249 -9.39 -18.59 -20.21
CA GLN A 249 -9.86 -19.29 -19.00
C GLN A 249 -11.20 -20.01 -19.20
N GLY A 250 -11.93 -19.65 -20.25
CA GLY A 250 -13.24 -20.22 -20.58
C GLY A 250 -13.18 -21.48 -21.45
N GLU A 251 -11.98 -21.88 -21.90
CA GLU A 251 -11.72 -23.16 -22.58
C GLU A 251 -11.23 -24.22 -21.57
#